data_501086bb7cb1a7c985aed39cb0c37c51
#
_entry.id   501086bb7cb1a7c985aed39cb0c37c51
#
_cell.length_a   1.000
_cell.length_b   1.000
_cell.length_c   1.000
_cell.angle_alpha   90.00
_cell.angle_beta   90.00
_cell.angle_gamma   90.00
#
_symmetry.space_group_name_H-M   'P 1'
#
loop_
_entity.id
_entity.type
_entity.pdbx_description
1 polymer ?
#
loop_
_entity_poly.entity_id
_entity_poly.type
_entity_poly.pdbx_seq_one_letter_code
_entity_poly.pdbx_strand_id
1 'polypeptide(L)'
;MTTNETNGFYKLSWAQRIGFGSGDLAQNLIFQTVACYLMIYLTTVLKINPAFVSGLILAVRLIDCFWSPIVGRYIDNRNPKLGKYRSYLLYGGIPLTIAACLLMLPQAATWSTNLKIVYATVSYTVLSMIYSVVNIPYGSIMASMTRDNDEVLILTSTRMVCANIGQIVVQAGFPIGLAMCVHTAIDWNQATFMAIGTIPAFVILPALPMLKKWLGKKGLYYTLLSIGLVGFAILFVIGKFFDVSSYNTLVQIAKVMTGVGLLVGSLMWALVPEVITEAEYRTGNRPAATVNALAGVAFKAGFSIAGWITPLVMGWIGFNFATEESALATDPMAWFTVTCIFAIVGFFLLMLCFMGSKENITTTPEKPVSFGEMWQEFKASKCLQLVLGIFVVVFLASFISGPVNAYYTKLANYSAIAQNAILVFTTIIPAILLIVVGGLIYKYPLTDERLDEINKEIEARSKA
;
A
#
# COMPACT_ATOMS: atom_id res chain seq x y z
N MET A 1 38.67 -1.44 12.70
CA MET A 1 37.41 -2.25 12.59
C MET A 1 37.22 -2.92 13.93
N THR A 2 36.16 -2.62 14.63
CA THR A 2 35.85 -3.26 15.92
C THR A 2 35.37 -4.70 15.66
N THR A 3 35.61 -5.63 16.58
CA THR A 3 35.24 -7.05 16.49
C THR A 3 33.77 -7.29 16.19
N ASN A 4 32.88 -6.33 16.45
CA ASN A 4 31.46 -6.39 16.14
C ASN A 4 31.13 -6.19 14.64
N GLU A 5 31.95 -5.46 13.88
CA GLU A 5 31.74 -5.26 12.45
C GLU A 5 31.98 -6.53 11.62
N THR A 6 32.81 -7.46 12.11
CA THR A 6 33.07 -8.74 11.44
C THR A 6 31.92 -9.73 11.51
N ASN A 7 30.96 -9.54 12.43
CA ASN A 7 29.81 -10.43 12.64
C ASN A 7 28.49 -9.96 11.99
N GLY A 8 28.54 -8.86 11.20
CA GLY A 8 27.36 -8.34 10.50
C GLY A 8 26.53 -7.33 11.29
N PHE A 9 26.94 -6.91 12.49
CA PHE A 9 26.30 -5.88 13.31
C PHE A 9 26.81 -4.49 12.94
N TYR A 10 26.40 -3.99 11.78
CA TYR A 10 26.81 -2.69 11.27
C TYR A 10 25.88 -1.58 11.75
N LYS A 11 26.46 -0.51 12.29
CA LYS A 11 25.74 0.77 12.48
C LYS A 11 25.78 1.56 11.17
N LEU A 12 24.62 2.00 10.73
CA LEU A 12 24.45 2.68 9.45
C LEU A 12 24.45 4.21 9.63
N SER A 13 25.03 4.90 8.65
CA SER A 13 24.97 6.36 8.60
C SER A 13 23.56 6.85 8.22
N TRP A 14 23.21 8.08 8.58
CA TRP A 14 21.94 8.67 8.17
C TRP A 14 21.77 8.73 6.64
N ALA A 15 22.86 8.95 5.90
CA ALA A 15 22.82 8.92 4.44
C ALA A 15 22.42 7.54 3.89
N GLN A 16 22.87 6.44 4.52
CA GLN A 16 22.47 5.08 4.15
C GLN A 16 21.02 4.79 4.53
N ARG A 17 20.56 5.25 5.70
CA ARG A 17 19.18 5.08 6.15
C ARG A 17 18.19 5.82 5.25
N ILE A 18 18.45 7.10 4.95
CA ILE A 18 17.63 7.91 4.05
C ILE A 18 17.71 7.39 2.62
N GLY A 19 18.92 7.05 2.16
CA GLY A 19 19.12 6.43 0.85
C GLY A 19 18.30 5.15 0.69
N PHE A 20 18.32 4.25 1.68
CA PHE A 20 17.48 3.06 1.64
C PHE A 20 15.99 3.40 1.67
N GLY A 21 15.55 4.31 2.55
CA GLY A 21 14.16 4.76 2.63
C GLY A 21 13.65 5.41 1.34
N SER A 22 14.51 6.10 0.57
CA SER A 22 14.12 6.70 -0.71
C SER A 22 13.61 5.69 -1.75
N GLY A 23 13.94 4.40 -1.59
CA GLY A 23 13.39 3.33 -2.40
C GLY A 23 11.89 3.12 -2.19
N ASP A 24 11.39 3.23 -0.96
CA ASP A 24 9.95 3.19 -0.68
C ASP A 24 9.23 4.43 -1.20
N LEU A 25 9.84 5.61 -1.08
CA LEU A 25 9.32 6.84 -1.68
C LEU A 25 9.18 6.66 -3.20
N ALA A 26 10.23 6.20 -3.88
CA ALA A 26 10.23 5.95 -5.31
C ALA A 26 9.14 4.98 -5.76
N GLN A 27 9.03 3.86 -5.07
CA GLN A 27 8.05 2.83 -5.41
C GLN A 27 6.62 3.30 -5.15
N ASN A 28 6.40 4.08 -4.08
CA ASN A 28 5.09 4.66 -3.80
C ASN A 28 4.65 5.70 -4.82
N LEU A 29 5.54 6.45 -5.46
CA LEU A 29 5.17 7.35 -6.56
C LEU A 29 4.45 6.58 -7.68
N ILE A 30 4.93 5.39 -8.04
CA ILE A 30 4.32 4.57 -9.10
C ILE A 30 3.10 3.81 -8.54
N PHE A 31 3.25 3.15 -7.38
CA PHE A 31 2.19 2.33 -6.79
C PHE A 31 0.93 3.14 -6.49
N GLN A 32 1.06 4.31 -5.87
CA GLN A 32 -0.09 5.16 -5.53
C GLN A 32 -0.74 5.78 -6.78
N THR A 33 0.05 6.09 -7.82
CA THR A 33 -0.50 6.54 -9.10
C THR A 33 -1.42 5.46 -9.69
N VAL A 34 -1.00 4.21 -9.67
CA VAL A 34 -1.83 3.07 -10.11
C VAL A 34 -3.04 2.88 -9.18
N ALA A 35 -2.81 2.88 -7.87
CA ALA A 35 -3.86 2.59 -6.89
C ALA A 35 -5.00 3.62 -6.88
N CYS A 36 -4.67 4.90 -7.02
CA CYS A 36 -5.66 5.99 -6.92
C CYS A 36 -6.20 6.43 -8.28
N TYR A 37 -5.39 6.38 -9.32
CA TYR A 37 -5.70 7.09 -10.57
C TYR A 37 -5.86 6.21 -11.80
N LEU A 38 -5.33 4.97 -11.83
CA LEU A 38 -5.44 4.10 -13.00
C LEU A 38 -6.89 3.85 -13.39
N MET A 39 -7.77 3.55 -12.42
CA MET A 39 -9.18 3.31 -12.67
C MET A 39 -9.82 4.53 -13.34
N ILE A 40 -9.58 5.73 -12.81
CA ILE A 40 -10.11 6.98 -13.36
C ILE A 40 -9.59 7.19 -14.79
N TYR A 41 -8.28 7.03 -15.03
CA TYR A 41 -7.71 7.17 -16.36
C TYR A 41 -8.37 6.22 -17.38
N LEU A 42 -8.49 4.95 -17.05
CA LEU A 42 -9.06 3.96 -17.96
C LEU A 42 -10.54 4.20 -18.25
N THR A 43 -11.30 4.66 -17.26
CA THR A 43 -12.77 4.84 -17.39
C THR A 43 -13.16 6.20 -17.91
N THR A 44 -12.48 7.30 -17.52
CA THR A 44 -12.86 8.66 -17.90
C THR A 44 -12.07 9.18 -19.09
N VAL A 45 -10.75 8.91 -19.17
CA VAL A 45 -9.90 9.39 -20.27
C VAL A 45 -9.96 8.47 -21.47
N LEU A 46 -9.74 7.15 -21.27
CA LEU A 46 -9.82 6.16 -22.35
C LEU A 46 -11.25 5.72 -22.64
N LYS A 47 -12.22 6.00 -21.75
CA LYS A 47 -13.63 5.61 -21.87
C LYS A 47 -13.83 4.10 -22.04
N ILE A 48 -13.01 3.30 -21.37
CA ILE A 48 -13.15 1.84 -21.32
C ILE A 48 -14.27 1.47 -20.33
N ASN A 49 -15.03 0.43 -20.66
CA ASN A 49 -16.13 -0.05 -19.81
C ASN A 49 -15.63 -0.41 -18.40
N PRO A 50 -16.24 0.12 -17.30
CA PRO A 50 -15.81 -0.13 -15.93
C PRO A 50 -15.79 -1.62 -15.53
N ALA A 51 -16.73 -2.44 -16.07
CA ALA A 51 -16.74 -3.87 -15.80
C ALA A 51 -15.51 -4.57 -16.37
N PHE A 52 -15.03 -4.14 -17.57
CA PHE A 52 -13.79 -4.62 -18.12
C PHE A 52 -12.57 -4.19 -17.29
N VAL A 53 -12.51 -2.91 -16.89
CA VAL A 53 -11.43 -2.38 -16.04
C VAL A 53 -11.35 -3.15 -14.71
N SER A 54 -12.49 -3.45 -14.12
CA SER A 54 -12.61 -4.28 -12.92
C SER A 54 -11.97 -5.67 -13.13
N GLY A 55 -12.37 -6.37 -14.19
CA GLY A 55 -11.79 -7.68 -14.53
C GLY A 55 -10.30 -7.63 -14.84
N LEU A 56 -9.85 -6.58 -15.52
CA LEU A 56 -8.43 -6.35 -15.84
C LEU A 56 -7.59 -6.19 -14.56
N ILE A 57 -8.03 -5.36 -13.62
CA ILE A 57 -7.30 -5.14 -12.36
C ILE A 57 -7.17 -6.46 -11.60
N LEU A 58 -8.25 -7.23 -11.50
CA LEU A 58 -8.22 -8.55 -10.84
C LEU A 58 -7.29 -9.54 -11.56
N ALA A 59 -7.40 -9.64 -12.89
CA ALA A 59 -6.58 -10.57 -13.68
C ALA A 59 -5.07 -10.28 -13.54
N VAL A 60 -4.67 -9.01 -13.63
CA VAL A 60 -3.26 -8.61 -13.47
C VAL A 60 -2.75 -8.94 -12.07
N ARG A 61 -3.57 -8.77 -11.04
CA ARG A 61 -3.18 -9.13 -9.67
C ARG A 61 -3.04 -10.63 -9.46
N LEU A 62 -3.88 -11.44 -10.09
CA LEU A 62 -3.72 -12.89 -10.09
C LEU A 62 -2.41 -13.30 -10.78
N ILE A 63 -2.10 -12.70 -11.93
CA ILE A 63 -0.82 -12.92 -12.61
C ILE A 63 0.35 -12.56 -11.68
N ASP A 64 0.30 -11.42 -10.99
CA ASP A 64 1.36 -10.98 -10.07
C ASP A 64 1.55 -11.94 -8.89
N CYS A 65 0.48 -12.57 -8.39
CA CYS A 65 0.58 -13.60 -7.34
C CYS A 65 1.43 -14.81 -7.77
N PHE A 66 1.32 -15.25 -9.03
CA PHE A 66 2.14 -16.34 -9.56
C PHE A 66 3.53 -15.88 -10.01
N TRP A 67 3.64 -14.65 -10.50
CA TRP A 67 4.88 -14.07 -10.97
C TRP A 67 5.88 -13.79 -9.84
N SER A 68 5.41 -13.30 -8.70
CA SER A 68 6.26 -12.91 -7.56
C SER A 68 7.16 -14.03 -7.03
N PRO A 69 6.69 -15.27 -6.81
CA PRO A 69 7.55 -16.39 -6.41
C PRO A 69 8.59 -16.77 -7.47
N ILE A 70 8.24 -16.65 -8.75
CA ILE A 70 9.17 -16.93 -9.87
C ILE A 70 10.32 -15.93 -9.85
N VAL A 71 10.00 -14.64 -9.69
CA VAL A 71 10.99 -13.57 -9.58
C VAL A 71 11.87 -13.74 -8.35
N GLY A 72 11.29 -14.03 -7.19
CA GLY A 72 12.04 -14.28 -5.95
C GLY A 72 13.06 -15.40 -6.14
N ARG A 73 12.64 -16.56 -6.68
CA ARG A 73 13.52 -17.69 -6.95
C ARG A 73 14.62 -17.35 -7.97
N TYR A 74 14.29 -16.56 -8.99
CA TYR A 74 15.28 -16.14 -9.99
C TYR A 74 16.36 -15.26 -9.36
N ILE A 75 15.99 -14.30 -8.49
CA ILE A 75 16.91 -13.40 -7.80
C ILE A 75 17.78 -14.17 -6.82
N ASP A 76 17.21 -15.08 -6.04
CA ASP A 76 17.93 -15.83 -5.03
C ASP A 76 19.04 -16.73 -5.62
N ASN A 77 18.85 -17.21 -6.83
CA ASN A 77 19.80 -18.06 -7.54
C ASN A 77 20.88 -17.27 -8.30
N ARG A 78 20.91 -15.93 -8.22
CA ARG A 78 21.84 -15.10 -8.96
C ARG A 78 22.65 -14.19 -8.03
N ASN A 79 23.94 -13.99 -8.36
CA ASN A 79 24.85 -13.07 -7.67
C ASN A 79 25.47 -12.10 -8.68
N PRO A 80 24.74 -11.03 -9.08
CA PRO A 80 25.29 -10.03 -9.98
C PRO A 80 26.42 -9.22 -9.33
N LYS A 81 27.34 -8.70 -10.15
CA LYS A 81 28.58 -8.01 -9.71
C LYS A 81 28.35 -6.75 -8.84
N LEU A 82 27.20 -6.08 -9.01
CA LEU A 82 26.89 -4.84 -8.28
C LEU A 82 26.15 -5.06 -6.95
N GLY A 83 26.02 -6.31 -6.50
CA GLY A 83 25.27 -6.72 -5.31
C GLY A 83 24.10 -7.61 -5.67
N LYS A 84 23.74 -8.56 -4.79
CA LYS A 84 22.74 -9.59 -5.03
C LYS A 84 21.36 -8.99 -5.30
N TYR A 85 20.94 -8.03 -4.49
CA TYR A 85 19.61 -7.41 -4.54
C TYR A 85 19.63 -6.02 -5.17
N ARG A 86 20.62 -5.18 -4.81
CA ARG A 86 20.69 -3.78 -5.27
C ARG A 86 20.85 -3.64 -6.78
N SER A 87 21.46 -4.62 -7.46
CA SER A 87 21.59 -4.62 -8.91
C SER A 87 20.26 -4.52 -9.64
N TYR A 88 19.20 -5.12 -9.09
CA TYR A 88 17.87 -5.08 -9.67
C TYR A 88 17.19 -3.72 -9.53
N LEU A 89 17.58 -2.89 -8.55
CA LEU A 89 17.11 -1.50 -8.46
C LEU A 89 17.63 -0.68 -9.64
N LEU A 90 18.88 -0.87 -10.02
CA LEU A 90 19.49 -0.17 -11.15
C LEU A 90 18.94 -0.66 -12.49
N TYR A 91 19.04 -1.98 -12.75
CA TYR A 91 18.63 -2.56 -14.02
C TYR A 91 17.12 -2.60 -14.22
N GLY A 92 16.36 -2.78 -13.14
CA GLY A 92 14.90 -2.79 -13.16
C GLY A 92 14.29 -1.37 -13.11
N GLY A 93 15.00 -0.38 -12.57
CA GLY A 93 14.52 0.99 -12.45
C GLY A 93 14.25 1.66 -13.80
N ILE A 94 15.12 1.46 -14.79
CA ILE A 94 14.95 2.01 -16.15
C ILE A 94 13.68 1.45 -16.81
N PRO A 95 13.51 0.12 -16.98
CA PRO A 95 12.31 -0.42 -17.60
C PRO A 95 11.03 -0.13 -16.77
N LEU A 96 11.13 -0.02 -15.43
CA LEU A 96 10.01 0.38 -14.58
C LEU A 96 9.53 1.80 -14.91
N THR A 97 10.46 2.75 -15.03
CA THR A 97 10.16 4.13 -15.39
C THR A 97 9.51 4.21 -16.78
N ILE A 98 10.08 3.52 -17.77
CA ILE A 98 9.53 3.47 -19.13
C ILE A 98 8.11 2.88 -19.12
N ALA A 99 7.90 1.76 -18.42
CA ALA A 99 6.60 1.11 -18.34
C ALA A 99 5.56 2.00 -17.62
N ALA A 100 5.96 2.75 -16.60
CA ALA A 100 5.09 3.70 -15.92
C ALA A 100 4.69 4.87 -16.84
N CYS A 101 5.61 5.43 -17.61
CA CYS A 101 5.29 6.45 -18.61
C CYS A 101 4.36 5.89 -19.70
N LEU A 102 4.64 4.70 -20.19
CA LEU A 102 3.82 4.06 -21.22
C LEU A 102 2.42 3.64 -20.75
N LEU A 103 2.17 3.57 -19.44
CA LEU A 103 0.86 3.21 -18.91
C LEU A 103 -0.23 4.27 -19.24
N MET A 104 0.15 5.55 -19.35
CA MET A 104 -0.78 6.66 -19.61
C MET A 104 -0.44 7.39 -20.92
N LEU A 105 -0.21 6.66 -21.99
CA LEU A 105 0.17 7.19 -23.29
C LEU A 105 -0.97 8.03 -23.93
N PRO A 106 -0.76 9.32 -24.27
CA PRO A 106 -1.83 10.20 -24.73
C PRO A 106 -2.47 9.75 -26.05
N GLN A 107 -1.70 9.16 -26.97
CA GLN A 107 -2.20 8.68 -28.25
C GLN A 107 -3.25 7.56 -28.08
N ALA A 108 -3.21 6.81 -26.98
CA ALA A 108 -4.18 5.76 -26.71
C ALA A 108 -5.64 6.28 -26.65
N ALA A 109 -5.84 7.54 -26.28
CA ALA A 109 -7.16 8.14 -26.22
C ALA A 109 -7.86 8.24 -27.61
N THR A 110 -7.11 8.27 -28.69
CA THR A 110 -7.64 8.37 -30.07
C THR A 110 -7.84 7.02 -30.74
N TRP A 111 -7.39 5.93 -30.13
CA TRP A 111 -7.44 4.58 -30.72
C TRP A 111 -8.85 3.99 -30.70
N SER A 112 -9.06 2.94 -31.50
CA SER A 112 -10.29 2.14 -31.45
C SER A 112 -10.43 1.45 -30.08
N THR A 113 -11.67 1.18 -29.67
CA THR A 113 -11.98 0.56 -28.36
C THR A 113 -11.21 -0.75 -28.15
N ASN A 114 -11.13 -1.60 -29.18
CA ASN A 114 -10.39 -2.88 -29.08
C ASN A 114 -8.90 -2.65 -28.86
N LEU A 115 -8.29 -1.66 -29.53
CA LEU A 115 -6.88 -1.35 -29.36
C LEU A 115 -6.60 -0.72 -27.98
N LYS A 116 -7.51 0.11 -27.47
CA LYS A 116 -7.44 0.63 -26.09
C LYS A 116 -7.44 -0.49 -25.05
N ILE A 117 -8.29 -1.50 -25.25
CA ILE A 117 -8.40 -2.67 -24.37
C ILE A 117 -7.10 -3.47 -24.36
N VAL A 118 -6.57 -3.78 -25.54
CA VAL A 118 -5.29 -4.50 -25.67
C VAL A 118 -4.15 -3.71 -25.03
N TYR A 119 -4.07 -2.42 -25.34
CA TYR A 119 -3.06 -1.54 -24.75
C TYR A 119 -3.13 -1.49 -23.22
N ALA A 120 -4.30 -1.24 -22.64
CA ALA A 120 -4.50 -1.20 -21.19
C ALA A 120 -4.09 -2.52 -20.52
N THR A 121 -4.45 -3.65 -21.15
CA THR A 121 -4.10 -4.98 -20.65
C THR A 121 -2.59 -5.21 -20.67
N VAL A 122 -1.95 -4.95 -21.79
CA VAL A 122 -0.51 -5.19 -21.95
C VAL A 122 0.30 -4.22 -21.09
N SER A 123 0.03 -2.92 -21.14
CA SER A 123 0.80 -1.91 -20.41
C SER A 123 0.72 -2.09 -18.91
N TYR A 124 -0.48 -2.37 -18.37
CA TYR A 124 -0.64 -2.59 -16.93
C TYR A 124 -0.03 -3.91 -16.46
N THR A 125 -0.16 -4.99 -17.25
CA THR A 125 0.48 -6.28 -16.93
C THR A 125 1.99 -6.16 -16.93
N VAL A 126 2.57 -5.54 -17.95
CA VAL A 126 4.02 -5.33 -18.04
C VAL A 126 4.54 -4.49 -16.90
N LEU A 127 3.85 -3.38 -16.58
CA LEU A 127 4.21 -2.55 -15.41
C LEU A 127 4.19 -3.35 -14.11
N SER A 128 3.14 -4.14 -13.85
CA SER A 128 3.02 -4.96 -12.64
C SER A 128 4.14 -5.99 -12.52
N MET A 129 4.48 -6.65 -13.64
CA MET A 129 5.56 -7.64 -13.67
C MET A 129 6.93 -7.01 -13.40
N ILE A 130 7.23 -5.87 -14.03
CA ILE A 130 8.50 -5.14 -13.81
C ILE A 130 8.56 -4.57 -12.40
N TYR A 131 7.44 -4.05 -11.87
CA TYR A 131 7.35 -3.56 -10.50
C TYR A 131 7.75 -4.64 -9.49
N SER A 132 7.29 -5.87 -9.66
CA SER A 132 7.65 -7.00 -8.80
C SER A 132 9.15 -7.34 -8.86
N VAL A 133 9.80 -7.18 -10.05
CA VAL A 133 11.26 -7.39 -10.21
C VAL A 133 12.09 -6.36 -9.43
N VAL A 134 11.57 -5.15 -9.19
CA VAL A 134 12.22 -4.10 -8.40
C VAL A 134 11.86 -4.20 -6.92
N ASN A 135 10.59 -4.46 -6.61
CA ASN A 135 10.07 -4.43 -5.24
C ASN A 135 10.54 -5.61 -4.38
N ILE A 136 10.61 -6.82 -4.95
CA ILE A 136 10.99 -8.02 -4.20
C ILE A 136 12.45 -7.92 -3.70
N PRO A 137 13.46 -7.64 -4.55
CA PRO A 137 14.82 -7.48 -4.06
C PRO A 137 14.98 -6.28 -3.13
N TYR A 138 14.25 -5.18 -3.36
CA TYR A 138 14.26 -4.05 -2.45
C TYR A 138 13.88 -4.45 -1.01
N GLY A 139 12.84 -5.24 -0.85
CA GLY A 139 12.44 -5.77 0.46
C GLY A 139 13.53 -6.63 1.12
N SER A 140 14.35 -7.32 0.33
CA SER A 140 15.41 -8.21 0.81
C SER A 140 16.72 -7.49 1.16
N ILE A 141 16.95 -6.27 0.64
CA ILE A 141 18.19 -5.50 0.88
C ILE A 141 18.40 -5.25 2.37
N MET A 142 17.36 -4.97 3.14
CA MET A 142 17.46 -4.63 4.56
C MET A 142 18.21 -5.71 5.36
N ALA A 143 17.91 -6.98 5.10
CA ALA A 143 18.56 -8.11 5.77
C ALA A 143 20.05 -8.26 5.40
N SER A 144 20.48 -7.72 4.25
CA SER A 144 21.88 -7.70 3.81
C SER A 144 22.65 -6.46 4.24
N MET A 145 21.98 -5.44 4.78
CA MET A 145 22.65 -4.23 5.27
C MET A 145 23.18 -4.39 6.69
N THR A 146 22.40 -4.96 7.61
CA THR A 146 22.78 -5.14 9.02
C THR A 146 21.98 -6.26 9.69
N ARG A 147 22.58 -6.86 10.73
CA ARG A 147 21.92 -7.78 11.68
C ARG A 147 21.59 -7.12 13.01
N ASP A 148 21.93 -5.85 13.21
CA ASP A 148 21.62 -5.12 14.43
C ASP A 148 20.11 -4.81 14.45
N ASN A 149 19.41 -5.31 15.48
CA ASN A 149 17.96 -5.17 15.61
C ASN A 149 17.52 -3.70 15.75
N ASP A 150 18.33 -2.87 16.41
CA ASP A 150 18.02 -1.44 16.57
C ASP A 150 18.13 -0.72 15.23
N GLU A 151 19.14 -1.05 14.44
CA GLU A 151 19.31 -0.49 13.09
C GLU A 151 18.20 -0.97 12.13
N VAL A 152 17.79 -2.23 12.21
CA VAL A 152 16.66 -2.77 11.43
C VAL A 152 15.36 -2.02 11.77
N LEU A 153 15.14 -1.71 13.04
CA LEU A 153 13.98 -0.93 13.49
C LEU A 153 14.01 0.50 12.92
N ILE A 154 15.18 1.17 12.97
CA ILE A 154 15.38 2.51 12.42
C ILE A 154 15.17 2.51 10.90
N LEU A 155 15.72 1.52 10.18
CA LEU A 155 15.52 1.37 8.72
C LEU A 155 14.04 1.19 8.38
N THR A 156 13.33 0.33 9.13
CA THR A 156 11.90 0.10 8.94
C THR A 156 11.10 1.38 9.16
N SER A 157 11.41 2.12 10.22
CA SER A 157 10.75 3.39 10.52
C SER A 157 10.99 4.43 9.41
N THR A 158 12.24 4.54 8.93
CA THR A 158 12.61 5.44 7.83
C THR A 158 11.86 5.08 6.54
N ARG A 159 11.77 3.80 6.21
CA ARG A 159 10.97 3.31 5.07
C ARG A 159 9.51 3.75 5.16
N MET A 160 8.88 3.54 6.31
CA MET A 160 7.46 3.89 6.51
C MET A 160 7.21 5.39 6.38
N VAL A 161 8.11 6.22 6.91
CA VAL A 161 8.04 7.69 6.72
C VAL A 161 8.15 8.05 5.24
N CYS A 162 9.12 7.51 4.53
CA CYS A 162 9.31 7.74 3.09
C CYS A 162 8.11 7.26 2.26
N ALA A 163 7.53 6.10 2.60
CA ALA A 163 6.33 5.58 1.95
C ALA A 163 5.13 6.52 2.11
N ASN A 164 4.90 7.04 3.33
CA ASN A 164 3.83 7.99 3.61
C ASN A 164 4.04 9.34 2.90
N ILE A 165 5.29 9.83 2.81
CA ILE A 165 5.62 11.02 2.01
C ILE A 165 5.25 10.77 0.54
N GLY A 166 5.64 9.63 -0.04
CA GLY A 166 5.30 9.25 -1.41
C GLY A 166 3.80 9.20 -1.66
N GLN A 167 3.05 8.67 -0.71
CA GLN A 167 1.59 8.63 -0.76
C GLN A 167 0.99 10.05 -0.80
N ILE A 168 1.41 10.95 0.08
CA ILE A 168 0.93 12.34 0.09
C ILE A 168 1.29 13.05 -1.21
N VAL A 169 2.54 12.89 -1.67
CA VAL A 169 3.02 13.54 -2.90
C VAL A 169 2.17 13.11 -4.09
N VAL A 170 1.79 11.84 -4.21
CA VAL A 170 0.92 11.40 -5.31
C VAL A 170 -0.51 11.85 -5.09
N GLN A 171 -1.08 11.64 -3.93
CA GLN A 171 -2.50 11.93 -3.68
C GLN A 171 -2.84 13.41 -3.84
N ALA A 172 -1.99 14.33 -3.38
CA ALA A 172 -2.16 15.77 -3.59
C ALA A 172 -1.52 16.26 -4.89
N GLY A 173 -0.31 15.82 -5.19
CA GLY A 173 0.46 16.33 -6.32
C GLY A 173 -0.09 15.93 -7.70
N PHE A 174 -0.76 14.77 -7.81
CA PHE A 174 -1.32 14.34 -9.09
C PHE A 174 -2.44 15.27 -9.59
N PRO A 175 -3.51 15.56 -8.81
CA PRO A 175 -4.54 16.51 -9.23
C PRO A 175 -4.01 17.95 -9.41
N ILE A 176 -3.05 18.38 -8.57
CA ILE A 176 -2.38 19.67 -8.74
C ILE A 176 -1.63 19.72 -10.08
N GLY A 177 -0.85 18.68 -10.38
CA GLY A 177 -0.11 18.57 -11.63
C GLY A 177 -1.01 18.57 -12.87
N LEU A 178 -2.15 17.86 -12.81
CA LEU A 178 -3.14 17.90 -13.90
C LEU A 178 -3.69 19.32 -14.12
N ALA A 179 -4.08 20.02 -13.05
CA ALA A 179 -4.60 21.38 -13.14
C ALA A 179 -3.55 22.34 -13.73
N MET A 180 -2.28 22.20 -13.34
CA MET A 180 -1.18 23.00 -13.89
C MET A 180 -0.96 22.71 -15.38
N CYS A 181 -1.01 21.46 -15.81
CA CYS A 181 -0.81 21.09 -17.22
C CYS A 181 -1.92 21.63 -18.15
N VAL A 182 -3.16 21.72 -17.67
CA VAL A 182 -4.28 22.26 -18.46
C VAL A 182 -4.57 23.75 -18.18
N HIS A 183 -3.68 24.40 -17.40
CA HIS A 183 -3.80 25.82 -17.04
C HIS A 183 -5.13 26.20 -16.37
N THR A 184 -5.71 25.28 -15.58
CA THR A 184 -6.91 25.53 -14.78
C THR A 184 -6.53 25.89 -13.34
N ALA A 185 -7.47 26.49 -12.60
CA ALA A 185 -7.28 26.77 -11.18
C ALA A 185 -7.09 25.46 -10.40
N ILE A 186 -6.11 25.45 -9.48
CA ILE A 186 -5.84 24.31 -8.61
C ILE A 186 -6.99 24.21 -7.61
N ASP A 187 -7.63 23.04 -7.57
CA ASP A 187 -8.61 22.71 -6.54
C ASP A 187 -7.89 22.23 -5.27
N TRP A 188 -7.51 23.21 -4.44
CA TRP A 188 -6.81 22.92 -3.17
C TRP A 188 -7.65 22.08 -2.21
N ASN A 189 -8.99 22.20 -2.25
CA ASN A 189 -9.87 21.43 -1.39
C ASN A 189 -9.81 19.96 -1.76
N GLN A 190 -9.86 19.65 -3.05
CA GLN A 190 -9.74 18.28 -3.56
C GLN A 190 -8.36 17.70 -3.26
N ALA A 191 -7.28 18.42 -3.61
CA ALA A 191 -5.92 17.96 -3.37
C ALA A 191 -5.66 17.69 -1.89
N THR A 192 -6.10 18.60 -1.01
CA THR A 192 -5.97 18.44 0.43
C THR A 192 -6.79 17.25 0.94
N PHE A 193 -8.05 17.13 0.50
CA PHE A 193 -8.92 16.02 0.93
C PHE A 193 -8.33 14.65 0.56
N MET A 194 -7.71 14.51 -0.59
CA MET A 194 -7.10 13.25 -0.99
C MET A 194 -5.89 12.86 -0.13
N ALA A 195 -5.10 13.81 0.32
CA ALA A 195 -3.83 13.57 1.00
C ALA A 195 -3.90 13.69 2.53
N ILE A 196 -4.78 14.52 3.09
CA ILE A 196 -4.78 14.91 4.50
C ILE A 196 -5.00 13.72 5.45
N GLY A 197 -5.70 12.70 4.99
CA GLY A 197 -5.90 11.45 5.75
C GLY A 197 -4.61 10.68 6.07
N THR A 198 -3.51 10.96 5.37
CA THR A 198 -2.20 10.32 5.62
C THR A 198 -1.40 11.05 6.71
N ILE A 199 -1.69 12.33 6.97
CA ILE A 199 -0.93 13.16 7.94
C ILE A 199 -0.88 12.55 9.34
N PRO A 200 -1.96 11.97 9.91
CA PRO A 200 -1.92 11.36 11.24
C PRO A 200 -0.83 10.31 11.42
N ALA A 201 -0.40 9.64 10.34
CA ALA A 201 0.66 8.65 10.40
C ALA A 201 1.98 9.21 10.96
N PHE A 202 2.34 10.45 10.61
CA PHE A 202 3.59 11.08 11.07
C PHE A 202 3.60 11.41 12.57
N VAL A 203 2.44 11.59 13.18
CA VAL A 203 2.31 11.90 14.61
C VAL A 203 2.05 10.63 15.42
N ILE A 204 1.13 9.80 14.96
CA ILE A 204 0.66 8.63 15.72
C ILE A 204 1.66 7.48 15.66
N LEU A 205 2.30 7.20 14.51
CA LEU A 205 3.24 6.09 14.40
C LEU A 205 4.46 6.25 15.33
N PRO A 206 5.11 7.41 15.45
CA PRO A 206 6.17 7.61 16.43
C PRO A 206 5.68 7.56 17.89
N ALA A 207 4.44 7.97 18.15
CA ALA A 207 3.83 7.96 19.47
C ALA A 207 3.28 6.59 19.90
N LEU A 208 3.27 5.60 19.01
CA LEU A 208 2.69 4.26 19.26
C LEU A 208 3.19 3.58 20.54
N PRO A 209 4.50 3.56 20.85
CA PRO A 209 4.98 2.91 22.09
C PRO A 209 4.37 3.53 23.33
N MET A 210 4.23 4.88 23.36
CA MET A 210 3.61 5.60 24.45
C MET A 210 2.11 5.33 24.54
N LEU A 211 1.41 5.39 23.40
CA LEU A 211 -0.03 5.12 23.33
C LEU A 211 -0.37 3.68 23.72
N LYS A 212 0.44 2.70 23.27
CA LYS A 212 0.30 1.30 23.67
C LYS A 212 0.46 1.11 25.18
N LYS A 213 1.41 1.82 25.82
CA LYS A 213 1.62 1.76 27.26
C LYS A 213 0.43 2.28 28.05
N TRP A 214 -0.28 3.31 27.54
CA TRP A 214 -1.43 3.94 28.23
C TRP A 214 -2.74 3.21 28.00
N LEU A 215 -2.99 2.78 26.76
CA LEU A 215 -4.27 2.21 26.35
C LEU A 215 -4.27 0.67 26.33
N GLY A 216 -3.10 0.05 26.44
CA GLY A 216 -2.92 -1.36 26.15
C GLY A 216 -3.08 -1.67 24.66
N LYS A 217 -2.73 -2.88 24.25
CA LYS A 217 -2.79 -3.27 22.84
C LYS A 217 -4.19 -3.16 22.24
N LYS A 218 -5.18 -3.86 22.81
CA LYS A 218 -6.57 -3.84 22.30
C LYS A 218 -7.21 -2.46 22.40
N GLY A 219 -6.96 -1.73 23.49
CA GLY A 219 -7.47 -0.37 23.70
C GLY A 219 -6.98 0.59 22.62
N LEU A 220 -5.71 0.49 22.22
CA LEU A 220 -5.14 1.29 21.12
C LEU A 220 -5.88 1.05 19.80
N TYR A 221 -6.09 -0.21 19.41
CA TYR A 221 -6.82 -0.53 18.18
C TYR A 221 -8.26 0.01 18.21
N TYR A 222 -8.99 -0.20 19.31
CA TYR A 222 -10.37 0.30 19.43
C TYR A 222 -10.46 1.82 19.42
N THR A 223 -9.51 2.51 20.05
CA THR A 223 -9.46 3.99 20.02
C THR A 223 -9.29 4.49 18.58
N LEU A 224 -8.32 3.94 17.83
CA LEU A 224 -8.10 4.32 16.44
C LEU A 224 -9.30 4.02 15.55
N LEU A 225 -9.89 2.83 15.69
CA LEU A 225 -11.09 2.43 14.94
C LEU A 225 -12.28 3.34 15.26
N SER A 226 -12.52 3.68 16.53
CA SER A 226 -13.62 4.54 16.94
C SER A 226 -13.50 5.95 16.37
N ILE A 227 -12.29 6.55 16.40
CA ILE A 227 -12.02 7.84 15.77
C ILE A 227 -12.32 7.78 14.27
N GLY A 228 -11.86 6.71 13.58
CA GLY A 228 -12.12 6.51 12.16
C GLY A 228 -13.62 6.38 11.84
N LEU A 229 -14.37 5.62 12.65
CA LEU A 229 -15.82 5.46 12.47
C LEU A 229 -16.57 6.78 12.63
N VAL A 230 -16.20 7.60 13.63
CA VAL A 230 -16.77 8.95 13.80
C VAL A 230 -16.46 9.81 12.57
N GLY A 231 -15.22 9.76 12.05
CA GLY A 231 -14.85 10.47 10.83
C GLY A 231 -15.69 10.06 9.62
N PHE A 232 -15.90 8.76 9.40
CA PHE A 232 -16.77 8.27 8.32
C PHE A 232 -18.23 8.69 8.51
N ALA A 233 -18.76 8.67 9.74
CA ALA A 233 -20.10 9.13 10.03
C ALA A 233 -20.28 10.63 9.72
N ILE A 234 -19.31 11.48 10.09
CA ILE A 234 -19.35 12.92 9.77
C ILE A 234 -19.31 13.12 8.24
N LEU A 235 -18.43 12.45 7.51
CA LEU A 235 -18.38 12.54 6.05
C LEU A 235 -19.70 12.10 5.41
N PHE A 236 -20.33 11.03 5.91
CA PHE A 236 -21.61 10.58 5.41
C PHE A 236 -22.71 11.61 5.65
N VAL A 237 -22.81 12.15 6.86
CA VAL A 237 -23.84 13.14 7.23
C VAL A 237 -23.68 14.41 6.39
N ILE A 238 -22.48 14.94 6.26
CA ILE A 238 -22.23 16.13 5.44
C ILE A 238 -22.58 15.87 3.98
N GLY A 239 -22.07 14.80 3.39
CA GLY A 239 -22.33 14.51 1.99
C GLY A 239 -23.77 14.16 1.66
N LYS A 240 -24.56 13.65 2.64
CA LYS A 240 -25.96 13.29 2.44
C LYS A 240 -26.94 14.45 2.64
N PHE A 241 -26.70 15.31 3.64
CA PHE A 241 -27.68 16.29 4.11
C PHE A 241 -27.24 17.74 3.92
N PHE A 242 -25.98 17.98 3.60
CA PHE A 242 -25.41 19.32 3.48
C PHE A 242 -24.60 19.49 2.19
N ASP A 243 -24.35 20.70 1.80
CA ASP A 243 -23.42 20.98 0.72
C ASP A 243 -21.98 20.86 1.22
N VAL A 244 -21.22 19.94 0.62
CA VAL A 244 -19.83 19.63 0.98
C VAL A 244 -18.93 20.86 0.90
N SER A 245 -19.16 21.75 -0.08
CA SER A 245 -18.38 22.96 -0.29
C SER A 245 -18.51 23.96 0.85
N SER A 246 -19.69 24.06 1.45
CA SER A 246 -19.98 24.96 2.57
C SER A 246 -19.35 24.52 3.90
N TYR A 247 -19.03 23.23 4.05
CA TYR A 247 -18.48 22.62 5.27
C TYR A 247 -17.03 22.10 5.09
N ASN A 248 -16.28 22.68 4.17
CA ASN A 248 -14.96 22.19 3.77
C ASN A 248 -14.01 21.90 4.95
N THR A 249 -13.91 22.80 5.93
CA THR A 249 -13.03 22.58 7.10
C THR A 249 -13.42 21.32 7.89
N LEU A 250 -14.74 21.13 8.12
CA LEU A 250 -15.25 19.95 8.85
C LEU A 250 -15.02 18.66 8.05
N VAL A 251 -15.15 18.73 6.71
CA VAL A 251 -14.83 17.62 5.80
C VAL A 251 -13.36 17.23 5.89
N GLN A 252 -12.46 18.20 5.93
CA GLN A 252 -11.01 17.93 6.09
C GLN A 252 -10.70 17.32 7.47
N ILE A 253 -11.30 17.82 8.55
CA ILE A 253 -11.16 17.24 9.88
C ILE A 253 -11.67 15.78 9.91
N ALA A 254 -12.85 15.55 9.35
CA ALA A 254 -13.42 14.21 9.26
C ALA A 254 -12.51 13.27 8.45
N LYS A 255 -11.89 13.77 7.38
CA LYS A 255 -10.91 13.00 6.59
C LYS A 255 -9.66 12.64 7.39
N VAL A 256 -9.14 13.55 8.20
CA VAL A 256 -8.06 13.25 9.16
C VAL A 256 -8.48 12.13 10.11
N MET A 257 -9.69 12.21 10.67
CA MET A 257 -10.22 11.16 11.57
C MET A 257 -10.34 9.81 10.87
N THR A 258 -10.81 9.77 9.62
CA THR A 258 -10.82 8.50 8.84
C THR A 258 -9.42 7.97 8.63
N GLY A 259 -8.44 8.84 8.37
CA GLY A 259 -7.04 8.49 8.28
C GLY A 259 -6.49 7.85 9.56
N VAL A 260 -6.86 8.39 10.74
CA VAL A 260 -6.52 7.78 12.04
C VAL A 260 -7.06 6.36 12.14
N GLY A 261 -8.31 6.13 11.74
CA GLY A 261 -8.90 4.78 11.74
C GLY A 261 -8.17 3.80 10.81
N LEU A 262 -7.77 4.26 9.63
CA LEU A 262 -7.06 3.44 8.64
C LEU A 262 -5.59 3.15 9.02
N LEU A 263 -4.99 3.88 9.99
CA LEU A 263 -3.65 3.56 10.52
C LEU A 263 -3.56 2.16 11.13
N VAL A 264 -4.69 1.57 11.49
CA VAL A 264 -4.73 0.15 11.89
C VAL A 264 -4.06 -0.74 10.85
N GLY A 265 -4.13 -0.41 9.55
CA GLY A 265 -3.40 -1.10 8.49
C GLY A 265 -1.88 -1.12 8.69
N SER A 266 -1.29 -0.01 9.11
CA SER A 266 0.16 0.05 9.43
C SER A 266 0.50 -0.77 10.69
N LEU A 267 -0.41 -0.80 11.67
CA LEU A 267 -0.22 -1.58 12.90
C LEU A 267 -0.33 -3.09 12.69
N MET A 268 -1.00 -3.54 11.63
CA MET A 268 -1.10 -4.96 11.31
C MET A 268 0.26 -5.61 11.10
N TRP A 269 1.22 -4.88 10.53
CA TRP A 269 2.58 -5.40 10.36
C TRP A 269 3.29 -5.66 11.68
N ALA A 270 2.88 -5.02 12.77
CA ALA A 270 3.39 -5.32 14.12
C ALA A 270 2.85 -6.64 14.69
N LEU A 271 1.72 -7.17 14.18
CA LEU A 271 1.21 -8.48 14.59
C LEU A 271 1.94 -9.65 13.92
N VAL A 272 2.63 -9.43 12.82
CA VAL A 272 3.35 -10.49 12.08
C VAL A 272 4.44 -11.15 12.93
N PRO A 273 5.35 -10.42 13.61
CA PRO A 273 6.30 -11.00 14.55
C PRO A 273 5.66 -11.81 15.69
N GLU A 274 4.52 -11.38 16.19
CA GLU A 274 3.81 -12.08 17.27
C GLU A 274 3.30 -13.45 16.83
N VAL A 275 2.76 -13.53 15.60
CA VAL A 275 2.33 -14.80 15.01
C VAL A 275 3.52 -15.71 14.72
N ILE A 276 4.67 -15.14 14.33
CA ILE A 276 5.91 -15.91 14.15
C ILE A 276 6.35 -16.52 15.49
N THR A 277 6.29 -15.76 16.59
CA THR A 277 6.63 -16.25 17.95
C THR A 277 5.64 -17.33 18.41
N GLU A 278 4.35 -17.18 18.14
CA GLU A 278 3.35 -18.24 18.43
C GLU A 278 3.63 -19.51 17.64
N ALA A 279 3.96 -19.38 16.36
CA ALA A 279 4.29 -20.52 15.53
C ALA A 279 5.58 -21.24 16.01
N GLU A 280 6.60 -20.49 16.41
CA GLU A 280 7.84 -21.02 17.02
C GLU A 280 7.55 -21.76 18.31
N TYR A 281 6.72 -21.22 19.19
CA TYR A 281 6.30 -21.87 20.42
C TYR A 281 5.59 -23.21 20.16
N ARG A 282 4.72 -23.24 19.15
CA ARG A 282 3.90 -24.41 18.79
C ARG A 282 4.70 -25.49 18.07
N THR A 283 5.62 -25.13 17.18
CA THR A 283 6.30 -26.09 16.29
C THR A 283 7.76 -26.36 16.65
N GLY A 284 8.36 -25.51 17.50
CA GLY A 284 9.81 -25.52 17.76
C GLY A 284 10.66 -24.92 16.63
N ASN A 285 10.05 -24.55 15.51
CA ASN A 285 10.70 -23.91 14.36
C ASN A 285 10.15 -22.50 14.18
N ARG A 286 10.98 -21.57 13.70
CA ARG A 286 10.61 -20.16 13.45
C ARG A 286 10.26 -19.93 11.97
N PRO A 287 9.00 -20.08 11.53
CA PRO A 287 8.60 -20.00 10.12
C PRO A 287 8.44 -18.55 9.64
N ALA A 288 9.42 -17.68 9.89
CA ALA A 288 9.32 -16.24 9.62
C ALA A 288 9.09 -15.94 8.13
N ALA A 289 9.77 -16.63 7.23
CA ALA A 289 9.61 -16.45 5.79
C ALA A 289 8.19 -16.82 5.32
N THR A 290 7.65 -17.93 5.83
CA THR A 290 6.29 -18.39 5.50
C THR A 290 5.22 -17.43 5.96
N VAL A 291 5.30 -16.92 7.20
CA VAL A 291 4.31 -15.99 7.77
C VAL A 291 4.37 -14.63 7.06
N ASN A 292 5.56 -14.12 6.78
CA ASN A 292 5.74 -12.88 6.02
C ASN A 292 5.21 -13.00 4.58
N ALA A 293 5.44 -14.13 3.91
CA ALA A 293 4.92 -14.37 2.57
C ALA A 293 3.39 -14.40 2.56
N LEU A 294 2.76 -15.07 3.54
CA LEU A 294 1.30 -15.10 3.69
C LEU A 294 0.72 -13.71 3.99
N ALA A 295 1.36 -12.90 4.85
CA ALA A 295 0.96 -11.52 5.11
C ALA A 295 1.03 -10.68 3.83
N GLY A 296 2.07 -10.84 3.01
CA GLY A 296 2.18 -10.20 1.70
C GLY A 296 1.08 -10.61 0.73
N VAL A 297 0.69 -11.89 0.71
CA VAL A 297 -0.45 -12.38 -0.10
C VAL A 297 -1.76 -11.75 0.39
N ALA A 298 -2.00 -11.70 1.70
CA ALA A 298 -3.21 -11.10 2.28
C ALA A 298 -3.31 -9.59 1.99
N PHE A 299 -2.19 -8.85 2.07
CA PHE A 299 -2.11 -7.45 1.64
C PHE A 299 -2.53 -7.28 0.18
N LYS A 300 -1.92 -8.06 -0.72
CA LYS A 300 -2.24 -8.02 -2.16
C LYS A 300 -3.69 -8.40 -2.43
N ALA A 301 -4.26 -9.36 -1.69
CA ALA A 301 -5.66 -9.76 -1.81
C ALA A 301 -6.60 -8.61 -1.46
N GLY A 302 -6.40 -7.93 -0.32
CA GLY A 302 -7.22 -6.78 0.07
C GLY A 302 -7.20 -5.66 -0.97
N PHE A 303 -6.01 -5.31 -1.47
CA PHE A 303 -5.82 -4.33 -2.54
C PHE A 303 -6.51 -4.75 -3.85
N SER A 304 -6.39 -6.01 -4.24
CA SER A 304 -6.96 -6.55 -5.49
C SER A 304 -8.48 -6.56 -5.47
N ILE A 305 -9.05 -7.00 -4.34
CA ILE A 305 -10.51 -7.01 -4.13
C ILE A 305 -11.06 -5.58 -4.18
N ALA A 306 -10.38 -4.60 -3.55
CA ALA A 306 -10.77 -3.19 -3.64
C ALA A 306 -10.81 -2.68 -5.08
N GLY A 307 -9.74 -2.91 -5.83
CA GLY A 307 -9.63 -2.48 -7.22
C GLY A 307 -10.62 -3.16 -8.16
N TRP A 308 -11.05 -4.39 -7.83
CA TRP A 308 -12.06 -5.13 -8.57
C TRP A 308 -13.49 -4.67 -8.24
N ILE A 309 -13.83 -4.62 -6.95
CA ILE A 309 -15.19 -4.32 -6.50
C ILE A 309 -15.59 -2.88 -6.82
N THR A 310 -14.70 -1.91 -6.64
CA THR A 310 -15.02 -0.49 -6.78
C THR A 310 -15.62 -0.14 -8.14
N PRO A 311 -14.95 -0.37 -9.28
CA PRO A 311 -15.52 -0.01 -10.57
C PRO A 311 -16.72 -0.89 -10.97
N LEU A 312 -16.74 -2.16 -10.53
CA LEU A 312 -17.84 -3.08 -10.80
C LEU A 312 -19.13 -2.61 -10.15
N VAL A 313 -19.10 -2.34 -8.84
CA VAL A 313 -20.30 -1.95 -8.08
C VAL A 313 -20.73 -0.52 -8.41
N MET A 314 -19.79 0.40 -8.62
CA MET A 314 -20.14 1.75 -9.10
C MET A 314 -20.89 1.70 -10.42
N GLY A 315 -20.44 0.87 -11.37
CA GLY A 315 -21.16 0.65 -12.63
C GLY A 315 -22.55 0.03 -12.42
N TRP A 316 -22.71 -0.91 -11.49
CA TRP A 316 -24.03 -1.52 -11.18
C TRP A 316 -25.00 -0.55 -10.51
N ILE A 317 -24.52 0.36 -9.67
CA ILE A 317 -25.35 1.42 -9.04
C ILE A 317 -25.77 2.46 -10.08
N GLY A 318 -25.19 2.44 -11.29
CA GLY A 318 -25.54 3.37 -12.36
C GLY A 318 -24.62 4.61 -12.43
N PHE A 319 -23.47 4.61 -11.75
CA PHE A 319 -22.45 5.63 -11.93
C PHE A 319 -21.84 5.48 -13.33
N ASN A 320 -22.12 6.45 -14.20
CA ASN A 320 -21.60 6.41 -15.56
C ASN A 320 -20.39 7.35 -15.72
N PHE A 321 -19.20 6.76 -15.67
CA PHE A 321 -17.95 7.49 -15.83
C PHE A 321 -17.81 8.27 -17.16
N ALA A 322 -18.64 7.97 -18.16
CA ALA A 322 -18.60 8.66 -19.45
C ALA A 322 -19.53 9.89 -19.50
N THR A 323 -20.59 9.92 -18.68
CA THR A 323 -21.61 10.99 -18.67
C THR A 323 -21.51 11.90 -17.46
N GLU A 324 -20.96 11.41 -16.35
CA GLU A 324 -20.74 12.24 -15.15
C GLU A 324 -19.50 13.14 -15.37
N GLU A 325 -19.56 14.36 -14.86
CA GLU A 325 -18.43 15.27 -14.92
C GLU A 325 -17.20 14.67 -14.23
N SER A 326 -16.05 14.68 -14.90
CA SER A 326 -14.84 14.16 -14.32
C SER A 326 -14.37 15.04 -13.16
N ALA A 327 -14.05 14.43 -12.03
CA ALA A 327 -13.47 15.11 -10.88
C ALA A 327 -12.07 15.68 -11.16
N LEU A 328 -11.40 15.16 -12.19
CA LEU A 328 -10.06 15.55 -12.62
C LEU A 328 -10.09 15.93 -14.10
N ALA A 329 -9.13 16.75 -14.51
CA ALA A 329 -8.97 17.09 -15.93
C ALA A 329 -8.82 15.81 -16.77
N THR A 330 -9.48 15.76 -17.94
CA THR A 330 -9.50 14.57 -18.82
C THR A 330 -8.54 14.67 -20.00
N ASP A 331 -7.69 15.70 -20.06
CA ASP A 331 -6.69 15.82 -21.11
C ASP A 331 -5.65 14.68 -21.02
N PRO A 332 -5.55 13.82 -22.04
CA PRO A 332 -4.64 12.67 -22.01
C PRO A 332 -3.17 13.09 -21.89
N MET A 333 -2.80 14.26 -22.45
CA MET A 333 -1.42 14.74 -22.40
C MET A 333 -1.03 15.17 -20.98
N ALA A 334 -1.95 15.79 -20.23
CA ALA A 334 -1.72 16.15 -18.84
C ALA A 334 -1.47 14.88 -17.97
N TRP A 335 -2.27 13.82 -18.15
CA TRP A 335 -2.09 12.56 -17.45
C TRP A 335 -0.74 11.91 -17.72
N PHE A 336 -0.34 11.88 -18.99
CA PHE A 336 0.98 11.39 -19.40
C PHE A 336 2.10 12.20 -18.76
N THR A 337 2.03 13.53 -18.83
CA THR A 337 3.06 14.44 -18.32
C THR A 337 3.27 14.25 -16.81
N VAL A 338 2.20 14.26 -16.01
CA VAL A 338 2.28 14.10 -14.56
C VAL A 338 2.81 12.73 -14.18
N THR A 339 2.36 11.67 -14.87
CA THR A 339 2.85 10.31 -14.63
C THR A 339 4.34 10.18 -14.97
N CYS A 340 4.79 10.76 -16.07
CA CYS A 340 6.21 10.78 -16.43
C CYS A 340 7.07 11.53 -15.40
N ILE A 341 6.59 12.67 -14.90
CA ILE A 341 7.30 13.42 -13.83
C ILE A 341 7.48 12.52 -12.60
N PHE A 342 6.42 11.86 -12.12
CA PHE A 342 6.52 10.97 -10.96
C PHE A 342 7.40 9.74 -11.22
N ALA A 343 7.32 9.16 -12.43
CA ALA A 343 8.16 8.02 -12.79
C ALA A 343 9.66 8.40 -12.87
N ILE A 344 9.99 9.56 -13.44
CA ILE A 344 11.37 10.06 -13.55
C ILE A 344 11.92 10.42 -12.17
N VAL A 345 11.16 11.14 -11.35
CA VAL A 345 11.54 11.42 -9.95
C VAL A 345 11.73 10.12 -9.19
N GLY A 346 10.84 9.15 -9.36
CA GLY A 346 10.94 7.82 -8.80
C GLY A 346 12.23 7.10 -9.23
N PHE A 347 12.65 7.21 -10.48
CA PHE A 347 13.92 6.67 -10.95
C PHE A 347 15.12 7.27 -10.23
N PHE A 348 15.20 8.59 -10.07
CA PHE A 348 16.29 9.23 -9.33
C PHE A 348 16.31 8.81 -7.86
N LEU A 349 15.15 8.66 -7.23
CA LEU A 349 15.04 8.16 -5.86
C LEU A 349 15.48 6.69 -5.75
N LEU A 350 15.19 5.84 -6.74
CA LEU A 350 15.72 4.48 -6.82
C LEU A 350 17.24 4.47 -6.97
N MET A 351 17.81 5.43 -7.71
CA MET A 351 19.28 5.57 -7.80
C MET A 351 19.88 5.99 -6.47
N LEU A 352 19.26 6.90 -5.72
CA LEU A 352 19.67 7.23 -4.36
C LEU A 352 19.60 5.99 -3.43
N CYS A 353 18.54 5.20 -3.56
CA CYS A 353 18.42 3.93 -2.83
C CYS A 353 19.54 2.96 -3.20
N PHE A 354 19.84 2.78 -4.47
CA PHE A 354 20.97 1.96 -4.93
C PHE A 354 22.30 2.44 -4.35
N MET A 355 22.55 3.74 -4.30
CA MET A 355 23.79 4.31 -3.73
C MET A 355 23.87 4.14 -2.21
N GLY A 356 22.75 4.33 -1.51
CA GLY A 356 22.67 4.24 -0.05
C GLY A 356 22.61 2.80 0.48
N SER A 357 22.13 1.85 -0.30
CA SER A 357 21.93 0.45 0.10
C SER A 357 23.18 -0.38 -0.19
N LYS A 358 24.15 -0.36 0.72
CA LYS A 358 25.35 -1.21 0.61
C LYS A 358 25.06 -2.57 1.25
N GLU A 359 25.15 -3.65 0.46
CA GLU A 359 25.07 -5.02 0.96
C GLU A 359 26.36 -5.39 1.67
N ASN A 360 26.34 -5.45 3.00
CA ASN A 360 27.50 -5.75 3.84
C ASN A 360 27.57 -7.23 4.22
N ILE A 361 26.44 -7.94 4.08
CA ILE A 361 26.28 -9.32 4.52
C ILE A 361 25.86 -10.17 3.32
N THR A 362 26.62 -11.24 3.04
CA THR A 362 26.20 -12.27 2.10
C THR A 362 25.09 -13.11 2.74
N THR A 363 23.87 -12.91 2.30
CA THR A 363 22.74 -13.76 2.71
C THR A 363 22.82 -15.08 1.95
N THR A 364 22.92 -16.19 2.70
CA THR A 364 22.64 -17.53 2.13
C THR A 364 21.19 -17.55 1.65
N PRO A 365 20.91 -18.13 0.47
CA PRO A 365 19.53 -18.27 0.03
C PRO A 365 18.74 -19.07 1.06
N GLU A 366 17.73 -18.46 1.66
CA GLU A 366 16.70 -19.23 2.38
C GLU A 366 16.01 -20.15 1.37
N LYS A 367 15.68 -21.38 1.78
CA LYS A 367 14.91 -22.26 0.92
C LYS A 367 13.62 -21.55 0.53
N PRO A 368 13.31 -21.43 -0.79
CA PRO A 368 12.08 -20.78 -1.21
C PRO A 368 10.90 -21.51 -0.58
N VAL A 369 10.05 -20.74 0.10
CA VAL A 369 8.88 -21.26 0.79
C VAL A 369 7.95 -21.90 -0.21
N SER A 370 7.62 -23.17 -0.03
CA SER A 370 6.70 -23.90 -0.89
C SER A 370 5.25 -23.48 -0.60
N PHE A 371 4.41 -23.42 -1.63
CA PHE A 371 2.96 -23.22 -1.46
C PHE A 371 2.35 -24.27 -0.53
N GLY A 372 2.87 -25.49 -0.51
CA GLY A 372 2.43 -26.55 0.40
C GLY A 372 2.73 -26.20 1.87
N GLU A 373 3.91 -25.68 2.17
CA GLU A 373 4.30 -25.24 3.52
C GLU A 373 3.46 -24.04 3.97
N MET A 374 3.23 -23.06 3.08
CA MET A 374 2.34 -21.94 3.36
C MET A 374 0.93 -22.40 3.71
N TRP A 375 0.40 -23.37 2.97
CA TRP A 375 -0.95 -23.89 3.19
C TRP A 375 -1.07 -24.73 4.46
N GLN A 376 -0.04 -25.50 4.80
CA GLN A 376 0.02 -26.26 6.05
C GLN A 376 0.07 -25.33 7.26
N GLU A 377 0.93 -24.30 7.23
CA GLU A 377 1.03 -23.33 8.33
C GLU A 377 -0.26 -22.52 8.49
N PHE A 378 -0.87 -22.08 7.38
CA PHE A 378 -2.17 -21.42 7.40
C PHE A 378 -3.24 -22.25 8.10
N LYS A 379 -3.34 -23.56 7.79
CA LYS A 379 -4.33 -24.45 8.43
C LYS A 379 -4.02 -24.71 9.91
N ALA A 380 -2.77 -24.74 10.28
CA ALA A 380 -2.33 -25.12 11.62
C ALA A 380 -2.48 -24.00 12.66
N SER A 381 -2.39 -22.70 12.25
CA SER A 381 -2.44 -21.58 13.18
C SER A 381 -3.71 -20.74 13.01
N LYS A 382 -4.59 -20.78 14.05
CA LYS A 382 -5.77 -19.90 14.12
C LYS A 382 -5.40 -18.43 14.26
N CYS A 383 -4.29 -18.13 14.97
CA CYS A 383 -3.76 -16.78 15.10
C CYS A 383 -3.38 -16.21 13.73
N LEU A 384 -2.68 -17.00 12.91
CA LEU A 384 -2.29 -16.63 11.56
C LEU A 384 -3.53 -16.38 10.69
N GLN A 385 -4.53 -17.27 10.71
CA GLN A 385 -5.78 -17.10 9.95
C GLN A 385 -6.48 -15.77 10.30
N LEU A 386 -6.57 -15.45 11.60
CA LEU A 386 -7.18 -14.19 12.05
C LEU A 386 -6.39 -12.97 11.57
N VAL A 387 -5.05 -12.98 11.73
CA VAL A 387 -4.20 -11.87 11.28
C VAL A 387 -4.31 -11.67 9.77
N LEU A 388 -4.27 -12.74 8.97
CA LEU A 388 -4.44 -12.65 7.52
C LEU A 388 -5.82 -12.13 7.14
N GLY A 389 -6.89 -12.56 7.83
CA GLY A 389 -8.23 -12.01 7.66
C GLY A 389 -8.30 -10.52 7.95
N ILE A 390 -7.68 -10.07 9.05
CA ILE A 390 -7.58 -8.65 9.39
C ILE A 390 -6.81 -7.88 8.29
N PHE A 391 -5.69 -8.42 7.79
CA PHE A 391 -4.94 -7.82 6.68
C PHE A 391 -5.81 -7.58 5.47
N VAL A 392 -6.53 -8.62 5.00
CA VAL A 392 -7.41 -8.49 3.83
C VAL A 392 -8.46 -7.39 4.05
N VAL A 393 -9.14 -7.38 5.20
CA VAL A 393 -10.23 -6.46 5.47
C VAL A 393 -9.75 -5.01 5.64
N VAL A 394 -8.63 -4.80 6.36
CA VAL A 394 -8.04 -3.46 6.57
C VAL A 394 -7.55 -2.87 5.25
N PHE A 395 -6.83 -3.64 4.45
CA PHE A 395 -6.32 -3.14 3.18
C PHE A 395 -7.42 -2.98 2.14
N LEU A 396 -8.46 -3.82 2.18
CA LEU A 396 -9.69 -3.57 1.43
C LEU A 396 -10.30 -2.22 1.82
N ALA A 397 -10.46 -1.93 3.12
CA ALA A 397 -11.01 -0.67 3.61
C ALA A 397 -10.16 0.54 3.18
N SER A 398 -8.83 0.38 3.20
CA SER A 398 -7.88 1.45 2.84
C SER A 398 -7.91 1.81 1.36
N PHE A 399 -8.07 0.83 0.48
CA PHE A 399 -7.95 1.03 -0.97
C PHE A 399 -9.30 1.18 -1.69
N ILE A 400 -10.42 0.75 -1.09
CA ILE A 400 -11.73 0.76 -1.74
C ILE A 400 -12.23 2.18 -2.05
N SER A 401 -11.92 3.14 -1.19
CA SER A 401 -12.31 4.54 -1.36
C SER A 401 -11.30 5.36 -2.18
N GLY A 402 -10.09 4.85 -2.42
CA GLY A 402 -8.99 5.58 -3.06
C GLY A 402 -9.41 6.31 -4.33
N PRO A 403 -9.84 5.61 -5.39
CA PRO A 403 -10.25 6.24 -6.65
C PRO A 403 -11.50 7.12 -6.52
N VAL A 404 -12.39 6.81 -5.57
CA VAL A 404 -13.69 7.50 -5.41
C VAL A 404 -13.55 8.79 -4.62
N ASN A 405 -12.52 8.92 -3.77
CA ASN A 405 -12.25 10.14 -3.01
C ASN A 405 -12.10 11.39 -3.89
N ALA A 406 -11.63 11.24 -5.12
CA ALA A 406 -11.50 12.34 -6.06
C ALA A 406 -12.84 13.02 -6.41
N TYR A 407 -13.95 12.30 -6.28
CA TYR A 407 -15.29 12.78 -6.60
C TYR A 407 -16.02 13.39 -5.39
N TYR A 408 -15.60 13.10 -4.17
CA TYR A 408 -16.32 13.47 -2.95
C TYR A 408 -16.44 14.99 -2.75
N THR A 409 -15.38 15.74 -3.02
CA THR A 409 -15.38 17.21 -2.80
C THR A 409 -16.29 17.98 -3.75
N LYS A 410 -16.65 17.37 -4.88
CA LYS A 410 -17.54 17.91 -5.91
C LYS A 410 -18.90 17.20 -5.95
N LEU A 411 -19.33 16.62 -4.83
CA LEU A 411 -20.48 15.73 -4.76
C LEU A 411 -21.75 16.35 -5.33
N ALA A 412 -21.97 17.65 -5.11
CA ALA A 412 -23.14 18.38 -5.60
C ALA A 412 -23.24 18.45 -7.14
N ASN A 413 -22.13 18.26 -7.86
CA ASN A 413 -22.09 18.33 -9.33
C ASN A 413 -22.57 17.04 -10.01
N TYR A 414 -22.83 15.98 -9.24
CA TYR A 414 -23.18 14.67 -9.79
C TYR A 414 -24.66 14.36 -9.67
N SER A 415 -25.15 13.44 -10.50
CA SER A 415 -26.51 12.92 -10.43
C SER A 415 -26.78 12.28 -9.05
N ALA A 416 -28.03 12.23 -8.61
CA ALA A 416 -28.42 11.66 -7.31
C ALA A 416 -27.95 10.20 -7.15
N ILE A 417 -27.91 9.44 -8.24
CA ILE A 417 -27.41 8.05 -8.26
C ILE A 417 -25.90 8.06 -8.01
N ALA A 418 -25.17 8.90 -8.71
CA ALA A 418 -23.71 9.02 -8.55
C ALA A 418 -23.32 9.53 -7.16
N GLN A 419 -24.05 10.51 -6.60
CA GLN A 419 -23.86 10.98 -5.22
C GLN A 419 -23.98 9.83 -4.21
N ASN A 420 -25.01 9.01 -4.32
CA ASN A 420 -25.20 7.85 -3.44
C ASN A 420 -24.07 6.83 -3.61
N ALA A 421 -23.63 6.54 -4.83
CA ALA A 421 -22.50 5.63 -5.08
C ALA A 421 -21.21 6.16 -4.45
N ILE A 422 -20.87 7.43 -4.65
CA ILE A 422 -19.69 8.07 -4.07
C ILE A 422 -19.75 8.00 -2.54
N LEU A 423 -20.87 8.34 -1.92
CA LEU A 423 -21.05 8.27 -0.46
C LEU A 423 -20.87 6.86 0.07
N VAL A 424 -21.48 5.85 -0.57
CA VAL A 424 -21.35 4.46 -0.15
C VAL A 424 -19.89 4.00 -0.13
N PHE A 425 -19.15 4.27 -1.20
CA PHE A 425 -17.74 3.85 -1.30
C PHE A 425 -16.77 4.68 -0.48
N THR A 426 -17.06 5.96 -0.27
CA THR A 426 -16.18 6.84 0.52
C THR A 426 -16.39 6.68 2.02
N THR A 427 -17.62 6.29 2.46
CA THR A 427 -17.98 6.33 3.88
C THR A 427 -18.54 5.02 4.42
N ILE A 428 -19.61 4.46 3.85
CA ILE A 428 -20.34 3.32 4.42
C ILE A 428 -19.51 2.05 4.38
N ILE A 429 -18.98 1.69 3.20
CA ILE A 429 -18.23 0.44 3.05
C ILE A 429 -16.98 0.43 3.92
N PRO A 430 -16.09 1.47 3.90
CA PRO A 430 -14.95 1.50 4.79
C PRO A 430 -15.35 1.45 6.28
N ALA A 431 -16.42 2.11 6.70
CA ALA A 431 -16.89 2.06 8.08
C ALA A 431 -17.30 0.64 8.50
N ILE A 432 -18.09 -0.06 7.66
CA ILE A 432 -18.48 -1.46 7.91
C ILE A 432 -17.24 -2.35 8.02
N LEU A 433 -16.29 -2.18 7.10
CA LEU A 433 -15.04 -2.96 7.12
C LEU A 433 -14.24 -2.71 8.40
N LEU A 434 -14.16 -1.46 8.91
CA LEU A 434 -13.51 -1.16 10.19
C LEU A 434 -14.24 -1.82 11.38
N ILE A 435 -15.57 -1.90 11.37
CA ILE A 435 -16.32 -2.63 12.38
C ILE A 435 -15.97 -4.12 12.35
N VAL A 436 -15.88 -4.71 11.16
CA VAL A 436 -15.46 -6.11 10.98
C VAL A 436 -14.04 -6.31 11.53
N VAL A 437 -13.12 -5.39 11.26
CA VAL A 437 -11.75 -5.39 11.82
C VAL A 437 -11.79 -5.39 13.34
N GLY A 438 -12.61 -4.53 13.96
CA GLY A 438 -12.80 -4.49 15.41
C GLY A 438 -13.26 -5.84 15.96
N GLY A 439 -14.22 -6.50 15.30
CA GLY A 439 -14.69 -7.83 15.66
C GLY A 439 -13.62 -8.92 15.53
N LEU A 440 -12.77 -8.85 14.52
CA LEU A 440 -11.65 -9.77 14.36
C LEU A 440 -10.55 -9.56 15.42
N ILE A 441 -10.23 -8.30 15.75
CA ILE A 441 -9.28 -7.94 16.82
C ILE A 441 -9.79 -8.42 18.19
N TYR A 442 -11.11 -8.35 18.43
CA TYR A 442 -11.68 -8.90 19.66
C TYR A 442 -11.36 -10.39 19.84
N LYS A 443 -11.47 -11.16 18.75
CA LYS A 443 -11.19 -12.60 18.74
C LYS A 443 -9.69 -12.93 18.74
N TYR A 444 -8.80 -11.94 18.58
CA TYR A 444 -7.36 -12.19 18.53
C TYR A 444 -6.83 -12.60 19.93
N PRO A 445 -6.22 -13.80 20.06
CA PRO A 445 -5.96 -14.39 21.36
C PRO A 445 -4.63 -13.94 22.00
N LEU A 446 -3.67 -13.40 21.21
CA LEU A 446 -2.35 -13.03 21.71
C LEU A 446 -2.40 -11.66 22.38
N THR A 447 -2.56 -11.66 23.73
CA THR A 447 -2.35 -10.46 24.56
C THR A 447 -0.85 -10.27 24.83
N ASP A 448 -0.45 -9.08 25.32
CA ASP A 448 0.95 -8.83 25.66
C ASP A 448 1.43 -9.76 26.76
N GLU A 449 0.59 -10.07 27.77
CA GLU A 449 0.88 -11.03 28.86
C GLU A 449 1.14 -12.44 28.31
N ARG A 450 0.28 -12.90 27.38
CA ARG A 450 0.44 -14.22 26.76
C ARG A 450 1.69 -14.32 25.92
N LEU A 451 2.07 -13.25 25.23
CA LEU A 451 3.33 -13.20 24.48
C LEU A 451 4.56 -13.25 25.38
N ASP A 452 4.51 -12.57 26.53
CA ASP A 452 5.59 -12.60 27.52
C ASP A 452 5.75 -14.00 28.13
N GLU A 453 4.64 -14.72 28.38
CA GLU A 453 4.67 -16.11 28.83
C GLU A 453 5.33 -17.01 27.76
N ILE A 454 4.88 -16.90 26.51
CA ILE A 454 5.42 -17.67 25.38
C ILE A 454 6.93 -17.43 25.22
N ASN A 455 7.38 -16.18 25.29
CA ASN A 455 8.79 -15.85 25.17
C ASN A 455 9.62 -16.48 26.31
N LYS A 456 9.14 -16.43 27.56
CA LYS A 456 9.80 -17.07 28.71
C LYS A 456 9.91 -18.59 28.53
N GLU A 457 8.86 -19.24 28.01
CA GLU A 457 8.87 -20.67 27.76
C GLU A 457 9.83 -21.06 26.61
N ILE A 458 9.90 -20.24 25.52
CA ILE A 458 10.87 -20.45 24.43
C ILE A 458 12.30 -20.32 24.97
N GLU A 459 12.59 -19.30 25.76
CA GLU A 459 13.90 -19.13 26.40
C GLU A 459 14.27 -20.29 27.33
N ALA A 460 13.32 -20.80 28.09
CA ALA A 460 13.55 -21.95 28.98
C ALA A 460 13.89 -23.22 28.15
N ARG A 461 13.18 -23.46 27.04
CA ARG A 461 13.47 -24.59 26.12
C ARG A 461 14.84 -24.48 25.45
N SER A 462 15.29 -23.24 25.14
CA SER A 462 16.59 -23.03 24.51
C SER A 462 17.79 -23.21 25.45
N LYS A 463 17.54 -23.18 26.78
CA LYS A 463 18.57 -23.38 27.83
C LYS A 463 18.61 -24.82 28.37
N ALA A 464 17.62 -25.62 28.06
CA ALA A 464 17.54 -27.04 28.38
C ALA A 464 18.12 -27.91 27.26
#